data_b9ea64b87eb5882ccfcbc325ab4f0db0
#
_entry.id   b9ea64b87eb5882ccfcbc325ab4f0db0
#
_cell.length_a   1.000
_cell.length_b   1.000
_cell.length_c   1.000
_cell.angle_alpha   90.00
_cell.angle_beta   90.00
_cell.angle_gamma   90.00
#
_symmetry.space_group_name_H-M   'P 1'
#
loop_
_entity.id
_entity.type
_entity.pdbx_description
1 polymer ?
#
loop_
_entity_poly.entity_id
_entity_poly.type
_entity_poly.pdbx_seq_one_letter_code
_entity_poly.pdbx_strand_id
1 'polypeptide(L)'
;EIAQCLVGSEMCIRDSNTCIGFAAEDTPAGTMMHSHNIVFEHVDLDYAFSRDYHPTELLPPEQRATFQGFVRPDGWVATRNYIGILVASNCAATVARKIANHFTPERLAAYPNVSGVVPFVTGLGCGMEMTGPFMDLLRRTIMGYATNPNLGAAIVTALGCERNNIDGMFEHAGLQESETLQKLVIQDVGGTAKAVEEGIRRVEQLLPVVNACRRQTVSAEHLVLALECGGSDGFSGLSANPALGRAVDLLVKNGGTAILSETTEIFGVEHTLTRRARTPEVGQKLVDHINWWLKYNEGKDCQINGRVSPGNNKGGLANVLEKSLGGAKKGGETALNEVCLLY
;
A
#
# COMPACT_ATOMS: atom_id res chain seq x y z
N GLU A 1 19.62 3.58 21.38
CA GLU A 1 19.80 4.57 22.45
C GLU A 1 18.52 5.40 22.51
N ILE A 2 17.66 5.05 23.44
CA ILE A 2 16.38 5.71 23.66
C ILE A 2 16.69 7.01 24.41
N ALA A 3 16.32 8.13 23.78
CA ALA A 3 16.30 9.47 24.32
C ALA A 3 17.56 9.86 25.11
N GLN A 4 18.49 10.51 24.48
CA GLN A 4 19.44 11.35 25.19
C GLN A 4 18.63 12.46 25.90
N CYS A 5 18.35 12.26 27.19
CA CYS A 5 17.81 13.31 28.02
C CYS A 5 18.81 14.46 28.02
N LEU A 6 18.40 15.59 27.48
CA LEU A 6 19.20 16.81 27.49
C LEU A 6 19.29 17.32 28.91
N VAL A 7 20.51 17.48 29.40
CA VAL A 7 20.82 18.16 30.64
C VAL A 7 20.87 19.65 30.31
N GLY A 8 19.93 20.42 30.81
CA GLY A 8 19.90 21.87 30.62
C GLY A 8 18.52 22.39 30.23
N SER A 9 18.36 23.67 30.01
CA SER A 9 17.13 24.42 29.77
C SER A 9 16.34 24.07 28.49
N GLU A 10 16.65 22.99 27.79
CA GLU A 10 15.90 22.54 26.62
C GLU A 10 14.77 21.59 27.03
N MET A 11 13.55 22.08 27.00
CA MET A 11 12.34 21.25 27.20
C MET A 11 12.02 20.35 26.02
N CYS A 12 12.73 20.49 24.89
CA CYS A 12 12.50 19.75 23.66
C CYS A 12 13.12 18.34 23.72
N ILE A 13 12.28 17.32 23.61
CA ILE A 13 12.70 15.92 23.53
C ILE A 13 12.98 15.56 22.08
N ARG A 14 14.16 14.98 21.81
CA ARG A 14 14.59 14.64 20.45
C ARG A 14 14.84 13.14 20.29
N ASP A 15 14.40 12.60 19.17
CA ASP A 15 14.82 11.30 18.64
C ASP A 15 15.45 11.51 17.25
N SER A 16 16.60 10.89 17.04
CA SER A 16 17.32 10.98 15.75
C SER A 16 17.45 12.43 15.24
N ASN A 17 17.75 13.36 16.15
CA ASN A 17 17.88 14.80 15.93
C ASN A 17 16.58 15.54 15.53
N THR A 18 15.43 14.86 15.58
CA THR A 18 14.10 15.45 15.32
C THR A 18 13.38 15.65 16.64
N CYS A 19 12.74 16.83 16.83
CA CYS A 19 11.91 17.07 17.99
C CYS A 19 10.67 16.16 17.94
N ILE A 20 10.48 15.34 18.97
CA ILE A 20 9.31 14.46 19.10
C ILE A 20 8.32 14.95 20.17
N GLY A 21 8.62 16.03 20.86
CA GLY A 21 7.76 16.63 21.88
C GLY A 21 8.55 17.42 22.92
N PHE A 22 7.85 17.85 23.95
CA PHE A 22 8.41 18.66 25.03
C PHE A 22 8.21 17.95 26.36
N ALA A 23 9.13 18.18 27.31
CA ALA A 23 8.98 17.65 28.66
C ALA A 23 7.77 18.33 29.35
N ALA A 24 6.88 17.53 29.95
CA ALA A 24 5.75 18.06 30.71
C ALA A 24 6.15 18.72 32.03
N GLU A 25 7.28 18.29 32.58
CA GLU A 25 7.83 18.73 33.87
C GLU A 25 9.35 18.52 33.91
N ASP A 26 10.01 19.06 34.89
CA ASP A 26 11.42 18.82 35.13
C ASP A 26 11.68 17.32 35.32
N THR A 27 12.49 16.77 34.45
CA THR A 27 12.69 15.31 34.39
C THR A 27 14.15 14.96 34.71
N PRO A 28 14.41 14.16 35.73
CA PRO A 28 15.78 13.77 36.11
C PRO A 28 16.46 13.00 34.96
N ALA A 29 17.79 13.18 34.86
CA ALA A 29 18.60 12.44 33.89
C ALA A 29 18.44 10.92 34.07
N GLY A 30 18.27 10.21 32.94
CA GLY A 30 18.03 8.75 32.92
C GLY A 30 16.59 8.34 33.08
N THR A 31 15.64 9.26 33.22
CA THR A 31 14.20 8.95 33.22
C THR A 31 13.77 8.55 31.82
N MET A 32 12.97 7.48 31.73
CA MET A 32 12.35 7.09 30.49
C MET A 32 11.28 8.11 30.07
N MET A 33 11.45 8.69 28.90
CA MET A 33 10.46 9.60 28.31
C MET A 33 9.36 8.80 27.62
N HIS A 34 8.09 9.07 27.99
CA HIS A 34 6.93 8.40 27.45
C HIS A 34 5.68 9.29 27.58
N SER A 35 4.52 8.82 27.18
CA SER A 35 3.25 9.55 27.16
C SER A 35 2.82 10.20 28.49
N HIS A 36 3.41 9.82 29.62
CA HIS A 36 3.13 10.44 30.92
C HIS A 36 3.94 11.71 31.19
N ASN A 37 5.07 11.90 30.51
CA ASN A 37 6.00 13.03 30.72
C ASN A 37 6.45 13.72 29.41
N ILE A 38 5.87 13.34 28.26
CA ILE A 38 6.02 14.07 26.97
C ILE A 38 4.70 14.72 26.59
N VAL A 39 4.75 16.00 26.27
CA VAL A 39 3.63 16.75 25.68
C VAL A 39 3.89 16.92 24.18
N PHE A 40 2.85 16.64 23.39
CA PHE A 40 2.85 16.98 21.98
C PHE A 40 2.51 18.46 21.80
N GLU A 41 3.38 19.20 21.16
CA GLU A 41 3.14 20.57 20.71
C GLU A 41 3.49 20.68 19.24
N HIS A 42 2.83 21.61 18.54
CA HIS A 42 3.15 21.88 17.16
C HIS A 42 4.54 22.52 17.07
N VAL A 43 5.38 21.95 16.22
CA VAL A 43 6.71 22.48 15.92
C VAL A 43 6.70 22.98 14.48
N ASP A 44 7.09 24.23 14.26
CA ASP A 44 7.27 24.75 12.91
C ASP A 44 8.41 23.99 12.22
N LEU A 45 8.09 23.35 11.12
CA LEU A 45 9.03 22.54 10.35
C LEU A 45 9.75 23.39 9.31
N ASP A 46 11.07 23.36 9.32
CA ASP A 46 11.87 23.84 8.18
C ASP A 46 11.86 22.77 7.06
N TYR A 47 10.97 22.91 6.12
CA TYR A 47 10.84 21.97 5.01
C TYR A 47 12.08 21.95 4.12
N ALA A 48 12.83 23.05 4.01
CA ALA A 48 14.11 23.15 3.30
C ALA A 48 14.09 22.41 1.94
N PHE A 49 13.04 22.64 1.16
CA PHE A 49 12.75 21.94 -0.08
C PHE A 49 13.98 21.73 -0.95
N SER A 50 14.26 20.47 -1.30
CA SER A 50 15.34 20.02 -2.18
C SER A 50 16.76 20.41 -1.74
N ARG A 51 16.96 20.93 -0.52
CA ARG A 51 18.28 21.38 -0.07
C ARG A 51 19.30 20.24 0.01
N ASP A 52 18.85 19.06 0.40
CA ASP A 52 19.67 17.87 0.58
C ASP A 52 19.42 16.84 -0.55
N TYR A 53 18.94 17.32 -1.70
CA TYR A 53 18.71 16.46 -2.85
C TYR A 53 20.03 15.98 -3.47
N HIS A 54 20.15 14.68 -3.61
CA HIS A 54 21.19 14.02 -4.39
C HIS A 54 20.52 13.04 -5.36
N PRO A 55 20.82 13.11 -6.67
CA PRO A 55 20.34 12.12 -7.63
C PRO A 55 20.71 10.71 -7.17
N THR A 56 19.76 9.78 -7.22
CA THR A 56 20.06 8.38 -6.90
C THR A 56 20.92 7.77 -7.99
N GLU A 57 22.11 7.29 -7.65
CA GLU A 57 22.98 6.56 -8.56
C GLU A 57 22.41 5.18 -8.82
N LEU A 58 21.95 4.94 -10.05
CA LEU A 58 21.46 3.64 -10.48
C LEU A 58 22.61 2.77 -10.99
N LEU A 59 22.51 1.47 -10.74
CA LEU A 59 23.43 0.50 -11.37
C LEU A 59 23.21 0.48 -12.89
N PRO A 60 24.27 0.34 -13.68
CA PRO A 60 24.16 0.06 -15.10
C PRO A 60 23.28 -1.18 -15.33
N PRO A 61 22.49 -1.23 -16.43
CA PRO A 61 21.54 -2.32 -16.68
C PRO A 61 22.14 -3.72 -16.53
N GLU A 62 23.37 -3.91 -17.00
CA GLU A 62 24.08 -5.20 -16.95
C GLU A 62 24.55 -5.62 -15.54
N GLN A 63 24.52 -4.70 -14.58
CA GLN A 63 24.90 -4.96 -13.18
C GLN A 63 23.69 -5.08 -12.26
N ARG A 64 22.48 -4.82 -12.78
CA ARG A 64 21.26 -4.90 -11.99
C ARG A 64 20.95 -6.35 -11.64
N ALA A 65 20.46 -6.56 -10.43
CA ALA A 65 19.96 -7.87 -10.00
C ALA A 65 18.81 -8.32 -10.91
N THR A 66 18.64 -9.63 -11.03
CA THR A 66 17.57 -10.24 -11.82
C THR A 66 16.74 -11.17 -10.95
N PHE A 67 15.51 -11.44 -11.41
CA PHE A 67 14.63 -12.42 -10.79
C PHE A 67 13.86 -13.22 -11.84
N GLN A 68 13.19 -14.29 -11.41
CA GLN A 68 12.35 -15.09 -12.29
C GLN A 68 10.93 -14.53 -12.25
N GLY A 69 10.57 -13.71 -13.26
CA GLY A 69 9.28 -13.05 -13.40
C GLY A 69 8.42 -13.63 -14.53
N PHE A 70 7.12 -13.35 -14.50
CA PHE A 70 6.19 -13.63 -15.57
C PHE A 70 6.03 -12.38 -16.44
N VAL A 71 6.42 -12.45 -17.70
CA VAL A 71 6.28 -11.32 -18.63
C VAL A 71 4.92 -11.42 -19.31
N ARG A 72 4.13 -10.34 -19.23
CA ARG A 72 2.80 -10.25 -19.86
C ARG A 72 2.92 -9.76 -21.30
N PRO A 73 1.88 -10.01 -22.15
CA PRO A 73 1.89 -9.56 -23.53
C PRO A 73 2.05 -8.04 -23.73
N ASP A 74 1.59 -7.25 -22.76
CA ASP A 74 1.72 -5.78 -22.72
C ASP A 74 3.07 -5.30 -22.20
N GLY A 75 3.99 -6.21 -21.84
CA GLY A 75 5.32 -5.91 -21.35
C GLY A 75 5.42 -5.77 -19.82
N TRP A 76 4.33 -5.77 -19.09
CA TRP A 76 4.38 -5.78 -17.63
C TRP A 76 4.96 -7.08 -17.09
N VAL A 77 5.65 -6.97 -15.96
CA VAL A 77 6.30 -8.11 -15.29
C VAL A 77 5.66 -8.38 -13.95
N ALA A 78 5.38 -9.64 -13.71
CA ALA A 78 4.76 -10.12 -12.48
C ALA A 78 5.66 -11.05 -11.69
N THR A 79 5.51 -11.05 -10.37
CA THR A 79 6.17 -12.00 -9.46
C THR A 79 5.34 -13.26 -9.22
N ARG A 80 4.04 -13.20 -9.53
CA ARG A 80 3.05 -14.27 -9.36
C ARG A 80 2.18 -14.41 -10.61
N ASN A 81 1.39 -15.48 -10.67
CA ASN A 81 0.52 -15.80 -11.79
C ASN A 81 -0.79 -16.42 -11.28
N TYR A 82 -1.60 -15.58 -10.64
CA TYR A 82 -2.88 -15.98 -10.07
C TYR A 82 -4.02 -15.89 -11.07
N ILE A 83 -5.12 -16.61 -10.80
CA ILE A 83 -6.44 -16.32 -11.36
C ILE A 83 -7.25 -15.62 -10.27
N GLY A 84 -7.73 -14.41 -10.54
CA GLY A 84 -8.49 -13.59 -9.60
C GLY A 84 -10.00 -13.81 -9.78
N ILE A 85 -10.72 -14.01 -8.67
CA ILE A 85 -12.18 -13.98 -8.63
C ILE A 85 -12.60 -12.73 -7.86
N LEU A 86 -12.88 -11.66 -8.59
CA LEU A 86 -13.21 -10.36 -8.03
C LEU A 86 -14.73 -10.21 -7.89
N VAL A 87 -15.18 -9.32 -7.03
CA VAL A 87 -16.62 -9.07 -6.83
C VAL A 87 -16.98 -7.61 -7.05
N ALA A 88 -18.09 -7.36 -7.73
CA ALA A 88 -18.67 -6.03 -7.87
C ALA A 88 -19.27 -5.52 -6.54
N SER A 89 -19.77 -6.44 -5.72
CA SER A 89 -20.35 -6.14 -4.40
C SER A 89 -20.18 -7.31 -3.42
N ASN A 90 -20.43 -7.03 -2.13
CA ASN A 90 -20.44 -8.05 -1.09
C ASN A 90 -21.44 -9.20 -1.35
N CYS A 91 -22.47 -8.95 -2.14
CA CYS A 91 -23.48 -9.96 -2.48
C CYS A 91 -22.89 -11.15 -3.24
N ALA A 92 -21.83 -10.93 -4.03
CA ALA A 92 -21.14 -11.98 -4.78
C ALA A 92 -19.98 -12.63 -3.98
N ALA A 93 -19.63 -12.12 -2.79
CA ALA A 93 -18.45 -12.55 -2.06
C ALA A 93 -18.41 -14.05 -1.73
N THR A 94 -19.55 -14.64 -1.36
CA THR A 94 -19.64 -16.07 -1.06
C THR A 94 -19.42 -16.94 -2.30
N VAL A 95 -19.93 -16.51 -3.46
CA VAL A 95 -19.71 -17.21 -4.74
C VAL A 95 -18.23 -17.18 -5.09
N ALA A 96 -17.59 -15.99 -5.03
CA ALA A 96 -16.16 -15.85 -5.32
C ALA A 96 -15.30 -16.75 -4.43
N ARG A 97 -15.56 -16.77 -3.11
CA ARG A 97 -14.83 -17.65 -2.17
C ARG A 97 -15.05 -19.13 -2.48
N LYS A 98 -16.27 -19.55 -2.80
CA LYS A 98 -16.58 -20.96 -3.12
C LYS A 98 -15.87 -21.39 -4.42
N ILE A 99 -15.84 -20.54 -5.43
CA ILE A 99 -15.08 -20.80 -6.67
C ILE A 99 -13.60 -20.95 -6.35
N ALA A 100 -13.00 -19.96 -5.67
CA ALA A 100 -11.58 -19.99 -5.37
C ALA A 100 -11.16 -21.18 -4.49
N ASN A 101 -11.93 -21.48 -3.44
CA ASN A 101 -11.64 -22.59 -2.52
C ASN A 101 -11.77 -23.98 -3.16
N HIS A 102 -12.41 -24.10 -4.33
CA HIS A 102 -12.44 -25.34 -5.08
C HIS A 102 -11.05 -25.74 -5.60
N PHE A 103 -10.18 -24.77 -5.89
CA PHE A 103 -8.86 -24.98 -6.48
C PHE A 103 -7.77 -25.09 -5.41
N THR A 104 -7.72 -26.26 -4.76
CA THR A 104 -6.67 -26.59 -3.79
C THR A 104 -5.32 -26.81 -4.47
N PRO A 105 -4.19 -26.79 -3.73
CA PRO A 105 -2.87 -27.10 -4.29
C PRO A 105 -2.83 -28.42 -5.07
N GLU A 106 -3.54 -29.44 -4.58
CA GLU A 106 -3.60 -30.77 -5.21
C GLU A 106 -4.29 -30.69 -6.59
N ARG A 107 -5.38 -29.91 -6.72
CA ARG A 107 -6.08 -29.71 -8.00
C ARG A 107 -5.27 -28.87 -8.98
N LEU A 108 -4.41 -28.01 -8.48
CA LEU A 108 -3.52 -27.19 -9.30
C LEU A 108 -2.18 -27.85 -9.64
N ALA A 109 -1.90 -29.05 -9.13
CA ALA A 109 -0.62 -29.74 -9.34
C ALA A 109 -0.24 -29.94 -10.81
N ALA A 110 -1.24 -30.09 -11.71
CA ALA A 110 -1.01 -30.18 -13.16
C ALA A 110 -0.67 -28.82 -13.83
N TYR A 111 -0.77 -27.72 -13.11
CA TYR A 111 -0.59 -26.35 -13.61
C TYR A 111 0.50 -25.61 -12.81
N PRO A 112 1.79 -26.03 -12.89
CA PRO A 112 2.85 -25.54 -12.01
C PRO A 112 3.18 -24.05 -12.17
N ASN A 113 2.76 -23.41 -13.26
CA ASN A 113 2.95 -21.98 -13.47
C ASN A 113 1.77 -21.14 -12.95
N VAL A 114 0.71 -21.74 -12.44
CA VAL A 114 -0.42 -21.05 -11.80
C VAL A 114 -0.14 -20.95 -10.30
N SER A 115 -0.07 -19.73 -9.77
CA SER A 115 0.23 -19.49 -8.34
C SER A 115 -0.95 -19.80 -7.42
N GLY A 116 -2.16 -19.87 -7.94
CA GLY A 116 -3.39 -20.14 -7.19
C GLY A 116 -4.60 -19.46 -7.81
N VAL A 117 -5.77 -19.74 -7.24
CA VAL A 117 -7.03 -19.04 -7.53
C VAL A 117 -7.42 -18.27 -6.27
N VAL A 118 -7.59 -16.95 -6.37
CA VAL A 118 -7.74 -16.08 -5.20
C VAL A 118 -9.00 -15.22 -5.29
N PRO A 119 -9.81 -15.14 -4.21
CA PRO A 119 -10.99 -14.29 -4.17
C PRO A 119 -10.61 -12.88 -3.70
N PHE A 120 -11.02 -11.85 -4.44
CA PHE A 120 -10.95 -10.46 -4.03
C PHE A 120 -12.36 -9.98 -3.68
N VAL A 121 -12.63 -9.79 -2.41
CA VAL A 121 -13.96 -9.47 -1.90
C VAL A 121 -14.00 -8.10 -1.22
N THR A 122 -15.16 -7.44 -1.32
CA THR A 122 -15.44 -6.17 -0.65
C THR A 122 -16.68 -6.28 0.21
N GLY A 123 -16.79 -5.46 1.25
CA GLY A 123 -18.03 -5.25 2.02
C GLY A 123 -18.97 -4.22 1.42
N LEU A 124 -18.62 -3.59 0.32
CA LEU A 124 -19.32 -2.47 -0.32
C LEU A 124 -20.02 -2.91 -1.62
N GLY A 125 -20.48 -1.93 -2.41
CA GLY A 125 -20.95 -2.09 -3.78
C GLY A 125 -22.47 -2.22 -3.94
N CYS A 126 -23.21 -2.59 -2.88
CA CYS A 126 -24.66 -2.76 -2.96
C CYS A 126 -25.42 -1.49 -2.50
N GLY A 127 -25.37 -1.14 -1.24
CA GLY A 127 -26.15 -0.06 -0.63
C GLY A 127 -25.43 1.29 -0.60
N MET A 128 -24.81 1.71 -1.69
CA MET A 128 -24.05 2.96 -1.78
C MET A 128 -24.52 3.83 -2.95
N GLU A 129 -23.98 5.04 -3.08
CA GLU A 129 -24.26 5.93 -4.21
C GLU A 129 -23.88 5.26 -5.54
N MET A 130 -24.59 5.60 -6.62
CA MET A 130 -24.29 5.06 -7.96
C MET A 130 -23.11 5.77 -8.63
N THR A 131 -22.85 7.01 -8.23
CA THR A 131 -21.81 7.89 -8.77
C THR A 131 -21.13 8.62 -7.63
N GLY A 132 -20.00 9.27 -7.91
CA GLY A 132 -19.27 10.08 -6.94
C GLY A 132 -18.02 9.40 -6.40
N PRO A 133 -17.26 10.12 -5.55
CA PRO A 133 -15.90 9.74 -5.19
C PRO A 133 -15.75 8.33 -4.58
N PHE A 134 -16.72 7.91 -3.76
CA PHE A 134 -16.67 6.59 -3.12
C PHE A 134 -16.91 5.45 -4.11
N MET A 135 -17.85 5.63 -5.06
CA MET A 135 -18.07 4.64 -6.12
C MET A 135 -16.87 4.58 -7.06
N ASP A 136 -16.32 5.72 -7.42
CA ASP A 136 -15.15 5.82 -8.30
C ASP A 136 -13.92 5.17 -7.65
N LEU A 137 -13.71 5.37 -6.35
CA LEU A 137 -12.64 4.71 -5.60
C LEU A 137 -12.83 3.20 -5.57
N LEU A 138 -14.05 2.71 -5.31
CA LEU A 138 -14.36 1.29 -5.31
C LEU A 138 -14.10 0.64 -6.68
N ARG A 139 -14.58 1.27 -7.76
CA ARG A 139 -14.39 0.79 -9.13
C ARG A 139 -12.92 0.73 -9.50
N ARG A 140 -12.17 1.82 -9.24
CA ARG A 140 -10.71 1.86 -9.48
C ARG A 140 -9.98 0.76 -8.71
N THR A 141 -10.32 0.56 -7.44
CA THR A 141 -9.69 -0.46 -6.62
C THR A 141 -9.93 -1.85 -7.20
N ILE A 142 -11.18 -2.21 -7.48
CA ILE A 142 -11.51 -3.55 -7.99
C ILE A 142 -10.90 -3.77 -9.39
N MET A 143 -11.04 -2.79 -10.28
CA MET A 143 -10.54 -2.94 -11.65
C MET A 143 -9.02 -2.82 -11.72
N GLY A 144 -8.39 -2.06 -10.82
CA GLY A 144 -6.94 -2.06 -10.65
C GLY A 144 -6.39 -3.42 -10.21
N TYR A 145 -7.11 -4.15 -9.35
CA TYR A 145 -6.76 -5.55 -9.07
C TYR A 145 -6.98 -6.44 -10.29
N ALA A 146 -8.10 -6.26 -11.04
CA ALA A 146 -8.39 -7.06 -12.22
C ALA A 146 -7.32 -6.97 -13.31
N THR A 147 -6.66 -5.80 -13.41
CA THR A 147 -5.57 -5.53 -14.37
C THR A 147 -4.17 -5.65 -13.76
N ASN A 148 -4.05 -6.06 -12.49
CA ASN A 148 -2.74 -6.23 -11.86
C ASN A 148 -1.93 -7.32 -12.58
N PRO A 149 -0.66 -7.09 -12.92
CA PRO A 149 0.16 -8.05 -13.64
C PRO A 149 0.29 -9.41 -12.94
N ASN A 150 0.13 -9.47 -11.61
CA ASN A 150 0.15 -10.74 -10.87
C ASN A 150 -1.08 -11.62 -11.11
N LEU A 151 -2.12 -11.12 -11.80
CA LEU A 151 -3.23 -11.92 -12.29
C LEU A 151 -2.99 -12.28 -13.76
N GLY A 152 -2.91 -13.59 -14.05
CA GLY A 152 -2.86 -14.10 -15.40
C GLY A 152 -4.25 -14.10 -16.07
N ALA A 153 -5.30 -14.15 -15.25
CA ALA A 153 -6.69 -13.97 -15.65
C ALA A 153 -7.54 -13.50 -14.46
N ALA A 154 -8.70 -12.92 -14.76
CA ALA A 154 -9.65 -12.44 -13.76
C ALA A 154 -11.10 -12.74 -14.18
N ILE A 155 -11.95 -13.14 -13.23
CA ILE A 155 -13.39 -13.23 -13.37
C ILE A 155 -14.01 -12.23 -12.40
N VAL A 156 -14.70 -11.21 -12.92
CA VAL A 156 -15.45 -10.25 -12.11
C VAL A 156 -16.86 -10.80 -11.92
N THR A 157 -17.23 -11.03 -10.65
CA THR A 157 -18.49 -11.65 -10.27
C THR A 157 -19.44 -10.60 -9.70
N ALA A 158 -20.68 -10.58 -10.19
CA ALA A 158 -21.74 -9.68 -9.75
C ALA A 158 -23.00 -10.46 -9.36
N LEU A 159 -23.85 -9.89 -8.52
CA LEU A 159 -25.18 -10.43 -8.27
C LEU A 159 -26.10 -10.16 -9.45
N GLY A 160 -26.12 -8.92 -9.97
CA GLY A 160 -26.93 -8.45 -11.09
C GLY A 160 -27.86 -7.27 -10.74
N CYS A 161 -28.07 -6.96 -9.45
CA CYS A 161 -28.93 -5.84 -9.03
C CYS A 161 -28.22 -4.81 -8.12
N GLU A 162 -26.91 -4.93 -7.96
CA GLU A 162 -26.12 -4.01 -7.14
C GLU A 162 -25.96 -2.62 -7.78
N ARG A 163 -25.75 -1.60 -6.92
CA ARG A 163 -25.46 -0.23 -7.37
C ARG A 163 -24.16 -0.14 -8.15
N ASN A 164 -23.15 -0.87 -7.74
CA ASN A 164 -21.91 -1.03 -8.49
C ASN A 164 -22.08 -2.10 -9.57
N ASN A 165 -22.88 -1.79 -10.59
CA ASN A 165 -23.13 -2.74 -11.68
C ASN A 165 -21.84 -3.05 -12.48
N ILE A 166 -21.76 -4.27 -12.97
CA ILE A 166 -20.54 -4.79 -13.59
C ILE A 166 -20.19 -4.06 -14.90
N ASP A 167 -21.18 -3.66 -15.68
CA ASP A 167 -20.93 -2.95 -16.95
C ASP A 167 -20.38 -1.54 -16.68
N GLY A 168 -20.95 -0.83 -15.71
CA GLY A 168 -20.43 0.47 -15.28
C GLY A 168 -19.03 0.42 -14.67
N MET A 169 -18.63 -0.73 -14.07
CA MET A 169 -17.24 -0.92 -13.63
C MET A 169 -16.29 -1.02 -14.81
N PHE A 170 -16.63 -1.82 -15.82
CA PHE A 170 -15.84 -1.99 -17.03
C PHE A 170 -15.75 -0.69 -17.83
N GLU A 171 -16.86 0.02 -18.00
CA GLU A 171 -16.91 1.33 -18.66
C GLU A 171 -16.05 2.36 -17.94
N HIS A 172 -16.16 2.46 -16.60
CA HIS A 172 -15.36 3.37 -15.79
C HIS A 172 -13.84 3.11 -15.95
N ALA A 173 -13.44 1.85 -16.09
CA ALA A 173 -12.05 1.46 -16.27
C ALA A 173 -11.57 1.49 -17.74
N GLY A 174 -12.46 1.75 -18.70
CA GLY A 174 -12.15 1.65 -20.13
C GLY A 174 -11.79 0.24 -20.59
N LEU A 175 -12.32 -0.79 -19.92
CA LEU A 175 -11.99 -2.19 -20.17
C LEU A 175 -13.16 -2.92 -20.85
N GLN A 176 -12.82 -4.00 -21.55
CA GLN A 176 -13.79 -4.89 -22.20
C GLN A 176 -13.51 -6.32 -21.76
N GLU A 177 -14.54 -7.17 -21.89
CA GLU A 177 -14.35 -8.61 -21.72
C GLU A 177 -13.35 -9.17 -22.73
N SER A 178 -12.58 -10.13 -22.27
CA SER A 178 -11.61 -10.85 -23.08
C SER A 178 -11.54 -12.31 -22.62
N GLU A 179 -10.70 -13.11 -23.28
CA GLU A 179 -10.43 -14.47 -22.82
C GLU A 179 -9.98 -14.53 -21.36
N THR A 180 -9.16 -13.56 -20.94
CA THR A 180 -8.54 -13.52 -19.61
C THR A 180 -9.20 -12.54 -18.63
N LEU A 181 -10.19 -11.77 -19.06
CA LEU A 181 -10.97 -10.86 -18.20
C LEU A 181 -12.47 -11.07 -18.50
N GLN A 182 -13.14 -11.80 -17.62
CA GLN A 182 -14.51 -12.26 -17.85
C GLN A 182 -15.49 -11.68 -16.83
N LYS A 183 -16.77 -11.57 -17.21
CA LYS A 183 -17.89 -11.22 -16.35
C LYS A 183 -18.69 -12.46 -15.98
N LEU A 184 -19.14 -12.57 -14.72
CA LEU A 184 -20.04 -13.62 -14.26
C LEU A 184 -21.16 -13.00 -13.40
N VAL A 185 -22.39 -13.00 -13.93
CA VAL A 185 -23.56 -12.45 -13.21
C VAL A 185 -24.40 -13.58 -12.64
N ILE A 186 -24.58 -13.59 -11.33
CA ILE A 186 -25.24 -14.68 -10.59
C ILE A 186 -26.70 -14.86 -11.03
N GLN A 187 -27.44 -13.76 -11.22
CA GLN A 187 -28.84 -13.81 -11.64
C GLN A 187 -28.99 -14.38 -13.07
N ASP A 188 -28.08 -14.02 -13.97
CA ASP A 188 -28.14 -14.44 -15.39
C ASP A 188 -27.93 -15.96 -15.55
N VAL A 189 -27.07 -16.54 -14.71
CA VAL A 189 -26.81 -17.99 -14.74
C VAL A 189 -27.81 -18.81 -13.91
N GLY A 190 -28.75 -18.13 -13.23
CA GLY A 190 -29.84 -18.78 -12.53
C GLY A 190 -29.56 -19.10 -11.05
N GLY A 191 -28.74 -18.29 -10.40
CA GLY A 191 -28.55 -18.28 -8.96
C GLY A 191 -27.21 -18.83 -8.47
N THR A 192 -27.04 -18.78 -7.13
CA THR A 192 -25.75 -19.01 -6.45
C THR A 192 -25.09 -20.35 -6.80
N ALA A 193 -25.83 -21.45 -6.77
CA ALA A 193 -25.26 -22.78 -7.03
C ALA A 193 -24.71 -22.87 -8.46
N LYS A 194 -25.52 -22.47 -9.43
CA LYS A 194 -25.12 -22.45 -10.84
C LYS A 194 -23.97 -21.47 -11.12
N ALA A 195 -23.91 -20.33 -10.41
CA ALA A 195 -22.82 -19.38 -10.54
C ALA A 195 -21.48 -19.96 -10.02
N VAL A 196 -21.52 -20.76 -8.96
CA VAL A 196 -20.33 -21.46 -8.47
C VAL A 196 -19.87 -22.52 -9.49
N GLU A 197 -20.79 -23.33 -10.01
CA GLU A 197 -20.47 -24.36 -11.03
C GLU A 197 -19.90 -23.71 -12.29
N GLU A 198 -20.54 -22.68 -12.81
CA GLU A 198 -20.09 -21.94 -13.99
C GLU A 198 -18.73 -21.25 -13.75
N GLY A 199 -18.54 -20.65 -12.57
CA GLY A 199 -17.26 -20.04 -12.22
C GLY A 199 -16.12 -21.06 -12.15
N ILE A 200 -16.36 -22.23 -11.56
CA ILE A 200 -15.38 -23.33 -11.55
C ILE A 200 -15.05 -23.77 -12.98
N ARG A 201 -16.06 -24.01 -13.82
CA ARG A 201 -15.89 -24.39 -15.23
C ARG A 201 -15.04 -23.35 -15.99
N ARG A 202 -15.28 -22.06 -15.78
CA ARG A 202 -14.50 -20.98 -16.42
C ARG A 202 -13.06 -20.97 -15.94
N VAL A 203 -12.81 -21.13 -14.65
CA VAL A 203 -11.44 -21.24 -14.12
C VAL A 203 -10.73 -22.45 -14.72
N GLU A 204 -11.38 -23.61 -14.83
CA GLU A 204 -10.81 -24.81 -15.48
C GLU A 204 -10.40 -24.54 -16.93
N GLN A 205 -11.16 -23.72 -17.66
CA GLN A 205 -10.81 -23.30 -19.03
C GLN A 205 -9.64 -22.30 -19.05
N LEU A 206 -9.51 -21.44 -18.03
CA LEU A 206 -8.43 -20.46 -17.89
C LEU A 206 -7.10 -21.08 -17.42
N LEU A 207 -7.15 -22.19 -16.68
CA LEU A 207 -5.95 -22.84 -16.15
C LEU A 207 -4.88 -23.14 -17.21
N PRO A 208 -5.18 -23.78 -18.35
CA PRO A 208 -4.16 -24.03 -19.39
C PRO A 208 -3.63 -22.72 -20.01
N VAL A 209 -4.48 -21.71 -20.20
CA VAL A 209 -4.10 -20.40 -20.74
C VAL A 209 -3.10 -19.70 -19.81
N VAL A 210 -3.45 -19.60 -18.54
CA VAL A 210 -2.58 -18.96 -17.53
C VAL A 210 -1.31 -19.76 -17.30
N ASN A 211 -1.37 -21.09 -17.30
CA ASN A 211 -0.22 -21.97 -17.13
C ASN A 211 0.78 -21.92 -18.29
N ALA A 212 0.34 -21.47 -19.49
CA ALA A 212 1.23 -21.31 -20.64
C ALA A 212 2.28 -20.20 -20.43
N CYS A 213 1.97 -19.20 -19.61
CA CYS A 213 2.92 -18.16 -19.22
C CYS A 213 3.97 -18.76 -18.28
N ARG A 214 5.25 -18.66 -18.66
CA ARG A 214 6.39 -19.20 -17.89
C ARG A 214 7.26 -18.10 -17.35
N ARG A 215 7.96 -18.40 -16.26
CA ARG A 215 8.96 -17.48 -15.70
C ARG A 215 10.13 -17.30 -16.66
N GLN A 216 10.60 -16.06 -16.71
CA GLN A 216 11.76 -15.65 -17.47
C GLN A 216 12.68 -14.83 -16.55
N THR A 217 13.98 -14.81 -16.86
CA THR A 217 14.92 -13.94 -16.15
C THR A 217 14.68 -12.49 -16.58
N VAL A 218 14.34 -11.64 -15.62
CA VAL A 218 14.02 -10.22 -15.83
C VAL A 218 14.77 -9.36 -14.81
N SER A 219 15.02 -8.10 -15.16
CA SER A 219 15.70 -7.12 -14.29
C SER A 219 14.84 -6.77 -13.05
N ALA A 220 15.50 -6.54 -11.93
CA ALA A 220 14.86 -6.03 -10.71
C ALA A 220 14.22 -4.64 -10.88
N GLU A 221 14.52 -3.91 -11.96
CA GLU A 221 13.87 -2.64 -12.28
C GLU A 221 12.36 -2.73 -12.45
N HIS A 222 11.84 -3.93 -12.76
CA HIS A 222 10.41 -4.18 -12.87
C HIS A 222 9.71 -4.37 -11.51
N LEU A 223 10.45 -4.42 -10.40
CA LEU A 223 9.84 -4.58 -9.08
C LEU A 223 9.30 -3.26 -8.56
N VAL A 224 8.06 -3.29 -8.09
CA VAL A 224 7.40 -2.20 -7.38
C VAL A 224 7.09 -2.69 -5.96
N LEU A 225 7.61 -1.99 -4.96
CA LEU A 225 7.42 -2.29 -3.55
C LEU A 225 6.61 -1.17 -2.90
N ALA A 226 5.39 -1.46 -2.51
CA ALA A 226 4.58 -0.58 -1.65
C ALA A 226 4.91 -0.84 -0.18
N LEU A 227 5.05 0.22 0.58
CA LEU A 227 5.43 0.22 1.99
C LEU A 227 4.28 0.78 2.82
N GLU A 228 3.86 0.03 3.81
CA GLU A 228 2.74 0.39 4.69
C GLU A 228 3.10 0.20 6.17
N CYS A 229 2.30 0.80 7.05
CA CYS A 229 2.39 0.58 8.47
C CYS A 229 1.77 -0.79 8.81
N GLY A 230 2.46 -1.55 9.65
CA GLY A 230 1.95 -2.79 10.24
C GLY A 230 1.74 -2.62 11.75
N GLY A 231 2.32 -3.50 12.56
CA GLY A 231 2.42 -3.30 14.00
C GLY A 231 3.59 -2.36 14.32
N SER A 232 3.30 -1.24 14.98
CA SER A 232 4.34 -0.27 15.38
C SER A 232 4.61 -0.35 16.87
N ASP A 233 5.89 -0.36 17.24
CA ASP A 233 6.38 -0.29 18.61
C ASP A 233 7.65 0.56 18.70
N GLY A 234 8.18 0.80 19.89
CA GLY A 234 9.40 1.58 20.08
C GLY A 234 10.64 1.00 19.39
N PHE A 235 10.67 -0.30 19.09
CA PHE A 235 11.81 -0.95 18.43
C PHE A 235 11.68 -0.99 16.91
N SER A 236 10.48 -0.93 16.35
CA SER A 236 10.29 -0.97 14.89
C SER A 236 10.99 0.20 14.19
N GLY A 237 11.00 1.39 14.80
CA GLY A 237 11.73 2.56 14.32
C GLY A 237 13.25 2.43 14.38
N LEU A 238 13.78 1.55 15.23
CA LEU A 238 15.21 1.33 15.44
C LEU A 238 15.75 0.16 14.61
N SER A 239 14.95 -0.83 14.29
CA SER A 239 15.38 -2.08 13.65
C SER A 239 14.66 -2.37 12.34
N ALA A 240 13.39 -2.75 12.38
CA ALA A 240 12.64 -3.23 11.22
C ALA A 240 12.48 -2.16 10.13
N ASN A 241 12.12 -0.94 10.50
CA ASN A 241 11.88 0.14 9.53
C ASN A 241 13.17 0.61 8.85
N PRO A 242 14.30 0.85 9.55
CA PRO A 242 15.58 1.14 8.90
C PRO A 242 16.09 -0.02 8.03
N ALA A 243 15.90 -1.28 8.46
CA ALA A 243 16.28 -2.44 7.65
C ALA A 243 15.47 -2.50 6.35
N LEU A 244 14.16 -2.23 6.42
CA LEU A 244 13.30 -2.11 5.25
C LEU A 244 13.73 -0.94 4.36
N GLY A 245 14.06 0.22 4.94
CA GLY A 245 14.59 1.38 4.22
C GLY A 245 15.88 1.05 3.47
N ARG A 246 16.76 0.26 4.07
CA ARG A 246 17.98 -0.21 3.38
C ARG A 246 17.65 -1.15 2.22
N ALA A 247 16.65 -2.00 2.36
CA ALA A 247 16.17 -2.84 1.26
C ALA A 247 15.56 -1.99 0.12
N VAL A 248 14.85 -0.91 0.45
CA VAL A 248 14.35 0.09 -0.51
C VAL A 248 15.49 0.74 -1.28
N ASP A 249 16.54 1.20 -0.60
CA ASP A 249 17.70 1.81 -1.24
C ASP A 249 18.36 0.85 -2.23
N LEU A 250 18.49 -0.43 -1.85
CA LEU A 250 19.02 -1.48 -2.74
C LEU A 250 18.11 -1.70 -3.96
N LEU A 251 16.79 -1.75 -3.77
CA LEU A 251 15.82 -1.90 -4.85
C LEU A 251 15.91 -0.74 -5.83
N VAL A 252 15.86 0.50 -5.32
CA VAL A 252 15.93 1.70 -6.16
C VAL A 252 17.26 1.79 -6.90
N LYS A 253 18.37 1.44 -6.25
CA LYS A 253 19.69 1.36 -6.90
C LYS A 253 19.71 0.38 -8.08
N ASN A 254 18.89 -0.69 -8.04
CA ASN A 254 18.69 -1.63 -9.13
C ASN A 254 17.65 -1.17 -10.17
N GLY A 255 17.14 0.05 -10.08
CA GLY A 255 16.16 0.63 -11.00
C GLY A 255 14.70 0.35 -10.63
N GLY A 256 14.43 -0.39 -9.54
CA GLY A 256 13.08 -0.66 -9.07
C GLY A 256 12.41 0.56 -8.44
N THR A 257 11.13 0.44 -8.14
CA THR A 257 10.31 1.51 -7.58
C THR A 257 9.89 1.16 -6.15
N ALA A 258 10.01 2.11 -5.24
CA ALA A 258 9.43 2.02 -3.90
C ALA A 258 8.39 3.12 -3.70
N ILE A 259 7.27 2.78 -3.09
CA ILE A 259 6.16 3.68 -2.81
C ILE A 259 5.92 3.68 -1.31
N LEU A 260 6.18 4.80 -0.65
CA LEU A 260 5.79 5.01 0.73
C LEU A 260 4.32 5.44 0.74
N SER A 261 3.45 4.51 1.10
CA SER A 261 2.00 4.75 1.21
C SER A 261 1.67 5.46 2.52
N GLU A 262 0.40 5.73 2.80
CA GLU A 262 -0.07 6.25 4.09
C GLU A 262 0.57 7.59 4.49
N THR A 263 0.26 8.64 3.74
CA THR A 263 0.77 10.01 3.97
C THR A 263 0.66 10.46 5.44
N THR A 264 -0.38 10.03 6.16
CA THR A 264 -0.59 10.36 7.57
C THR A 264 0.42 9.72 8.52
N GLU A 265 1.07 8.64 8.12
CA GLU A 265 2.08 7.94 8.93
C GLU A 265 3.45 8.65 8.98
N ILE A 266 3.59 9.76 8.25
CA ILE A 266 4.78 10.62 8.28
C ILE A 266 4.47 12.04 8.77
N PHE A 267 3.27 12.26 9.33
CA PHE A 267 2.86 13.55 9.86
C PHE A 267 3.85 14.08 10.90
N GLY A 268 4.25 15.35 10.73
CA GLY A 268 5.17 16.05 11.63
C GLY A 268 6.66 15.72 11.40
N VAL A 269 6.98 14.81 10.44
CA VAL A 269 8.37 14.50 10.04
C VAL A 269 8.56 14.54 8.52
N GLU A 270 7.59 15.04 7.79
CA GLU A 270 7.61 15.17 6.33
C GLU A 270 8.80 16.00 5.82
N HIS A 271 9.36 16.89 6.67
CA HIS A 271 10.56 17.65 6.36
C HIS A 271 11.77 16.74 6.05
N THR A 272 11.82 15.54 6.59
CA THR A 272 12.88 14.57 6.30
C THR A 272 12.83 14.07 4.85
N LEU A 273 11.65 14.15 4.21
CA LEU A 273 11.41 13.79 2.82
C LEU A 273 11.48 15.01 1.90
N THR A 274 10.89 16.16 2.28
CA THR A 274 10.90 17.36 1.45
C THR A 274 12.31 17.88 1.19
N ARG A 275 13.23 17.74 2.14
CA ARG A 275 14.64 18.13 2.00
C ARG A 275 15.36 17.36 0.90
N ARG A 276 14.98 16.11 0.66
CA ARG A 276 15.55 15.24 -0.40
C ARG A 276 14.64 15.09 -1.61
N ALA A 277 13.61 15.93 -1.73
CA ALA A 277 12.73 15.95 -2.89
C ALA A 277 13.50 16.35 -4.14
N ARG A 278 13.19 15.73 -5.28
CA ARG A 278 13.81 15.99 -6.56
C ARG A 278 13.70 17.45 -6.99
N THR A 279 12.57 18.08 -6.72
CA THR A 279 12.33 19.50 -6.94
C THR A 279 11.52 20.08 -5.77
N PRO A 280 11.55 21.41 -5.57
CA PRO A 280 10.71 22.05 -4.56
C PRO A 280 9.22 21.77 -4.73
N GLU A 281 8.75 21.65 -5.97
CA GLU A 281 7.33 21.37 -6.27
C GLU A 281 6.93 19.96 -5.80
N VAL A 282 7.80 18.96 -5.93
CA VAL A 282 7.58 17.61 -5.41
C VAL A 282 7.48 17.64 -3.89
N GLY A 283 8.37 18.40 -3.23
CA GLY A 283 8.31 18.60 -1.79
C GLY A 283 7.01 19.30 -1.36
N GLN A 284 6.59 20.34 -2.09
CA GLN A 284 5.35 21.07 -1.82
C GLN A 284 4.11 20.17 -1.95
N LYS A 285 4.04 19.31 -2.96
CA LYS A 285 2.94 18.32 -3.09
C LYS A 285 2.80 17.46 -1.83
N LEU A 286 3.90 17.04 -1.20
CA LEU A 286 3.85 16.27 0.04
C LEU A 286 3.22 17.07 1.17
N VAL A 287 3.63 18.32 1.33
CA VAL A 287 3.04 19.24 2.34
C VAL A 287 1.55 19.47 2.05
N ASP A 288 1.18 19.65 0.79
CA ASP A 288 -0.22 19.82 0.38
C ASP A 288 -1.07 18.58 0.72
N HIS A 289 -0.54 17.37 0.58
CA HIS A 289 -1.22 16.15 1.00
C HIS A 289 -1.42 16.07 2.51
N ILE A 290 -0.42 16.44 3.30
CA ILE A 290 -0.55 16.53 4.76
C ILE A 290 -1.62 17.55 5.15
N ASN A 291 -1.60 18.74 4.54
CA ASN A 291 -2.59 19.79 4.77
C ASN A 291 -4.00 19.36 4.36
N TRP A 292 -4.13 18.59 3.28
CA TRP A 292 -5.41 18.02 2.88
C TRP A 292 -5.98 17.09 3.96
N TRP A 293 -5.15 16.23 4.54
CA TRP A 293 -5.57 15.35 5.63
C TRP A 293 -5.96 16.11 6.89
N LEU A 294 -5.22 17.16 7.25
CA LEU A 294 -5.59 18.04 8.37
C LEU A 294 -6.97 18.66 8.15
N LYS A 295 -7.19 19.24 6.98
CA LYS A 295 -8.48 19.82 6.61
C LYS A 295 -9.61 18.78 6.54
N TYR A 296 -9.35 17.60 6.00
CA TYR A 296 -10.31 16.50 5.93
C TYR A 296 -10.81 16.05 7.31
N ASN A 297 -9.97 16.17 8.32
CA ASN A 297 -10.29 15.78 9.69
C ASN A 297 -10.89 16.91 10.54
N GLU A 298 -10.96 18.14 10.04
CA GLU A 298 -11.58 19.25 10.77
C GLU A 298 -13.03 18.91 11.15
N GLY A 299 -13.37 19.15 12.42
CA GLY A 299 -14.71 18.88 12.95
C GLY A 299 -15.08 17.41 13.14
N LYS A 300 -14.15 16.48 12.90
CA LYS A 300 -14.35 15.04 13.15
C LYS A 300 -13.70 14.64 14.48
N ASP A 301 -14.22 13.56 15.07
CA ASP A 301 -13.62 12.94 16.27
C ASP A 301 -12.41 12.06 15.91
N CYS A 302 -11.49 12.62 15.12
CA CYS A 302 -10.23 12.00 14.75
C CYS A 302 -9.18 13.08 14.51
N GLN A 303 -7.96 12.86 15.00
CA GLN A 303 -6.86 13.78 14.90
C GLN A 303 -5.62 13.03 14.39
N ILE A 304 -4.95 13.56 13.37
CA ILE A 304 -3.69 13.02 12.87
C ILE A 304 -2.59 13.15 13.92
N ASN A 305 -2.57 14.31 14.62
CA ASN A 305 -1.63 14.64 15.69
C ASN A 305 -2.06 14.07 17.06
N GLY A 306 -2.98 13.14 17.07
CA GLY A 306 -3.48 12.53 18.30
C GLY A 306 -2.49 11.56 18.95
N ARG A 307 -2.96 10.91 20.00
CA ARG A 307 -2.20 9.86 20.67
C ARG A 307 -2.09 8.64 19.76
N VAL A 308 -0.95 7.96 19.83
CA VAL A 308 -0.82 6.63 19.21
C VAL A 308 -1.82 5.65 19.83
N SER A 309 -2.18 4.62 19.09
CA SER A 309 -3.10 3.59 19.58
C SER A 309 -2.60 2.98 20.90
N PRO A 310 -3.52 2.48 21.77
CA PRO A 310 -3.12 1.87 23.05
C PRO A 310 -2.09 0.75 22.88
N GLY A 311 -2.19 -0.05 21.81
CA GLY A 311 -1.23 -1.12 21.52
C GLY A 311 0.16 -0.59 21.17
N ASN A 312 0.24 0.45 20.35
CA ASN A 312 1.52 1.09 20.00
C ASN A 312 2.16 1.78 21.23
N ASN A 313 1.33 2.44 22.06
CA ASN A 313 1.80 3.06 23.28
C ASN A 313 2.35 2.03 24.28
N LYS A 314 1.62 0.92 24.49
CA LYS A 314 2.10 -0.20 25.31
C LYS A 314 3.38 -0.84 24.74
N GLY A 315 3.55 -0.79 23.42
CA GLY A 315 4.74 -1.23 22.70
C GLY A 315 5.93 -0.26 22.80
N GLY A 316 5.80 0.86 23.53
CA GLY A 316 6.90 1.78 23.84
C GLY A 316 6.88 3.10 23.06
N LEU A 317 5.92 3.34 22.15
CA LEU A 317 5.82 4.63 21.45
C LEU A 317 5.16 5.69 22.32
N ALA A 318 5.83 6.82 22.48
CA ALA A 318 5.34 7.91 23.32
C ALA A 318 4.24 8.73 22.61
N ASN A 319 4.42 9.05 21.33
CA ASN A 319 3.50 9.87 20.55
C ASN A 319 3.56 9.61 19.05
N VAL A 320 2.78 10.40 18.29
CA VAL A 320 2.69 10.26 16.83
C VAL A 320 3.99 10.66 16.11
N LEU A 321 4.74 11.62 16.62
CA LEU A 321 5.99 12.09 15.97
C LEU A 321 7.06 10.99 15.98
N GLU A 322 7.23 10.30 17.11
CA GLU A 322 8.13 9.15 17.23
C GLU A 322 7.70 8.03 16.28
N LYS A 323 6.40 7.74 16.22
CA LYS A 323 5.84 6.77 15.27
C LYS A 323 6.13 7.18 13.82
N SER A 324 5.86 8.42 13.46
CA SER A 324 6.05 8.97 12.12
C SER A 324 7.52 8.96 11.69
N LEU A 325 8.43 9.29 12.61
CA LEU A 325 9.86 9.23 12.34
C LEU A 325 10.32 7.81 11.99
N GLY A 326 9.86 6.82 12.75
CA GLY A 326 10.05 5.42 12.42
C GLY A 326 9.43 5.04 11.08
N GLY A 327 8.22 5.52 10.79
CA GLY A 327 7.50 5.31 9.53
C GLY A 327 8.26 5.84 8.32
N ALA A 328 8.78 7.07 8.40
CA ALA A 328 9.55 7.69 7.32
C ALA A 328 10.84 6.93 6.98
N LYS A 329 11.45 6.26 7.96
CA LYS A 329 12.67 5.44 7.74
C LYS A 329 12.45 4.25 6.81
N LYS A 330 11.22 3.76 6.64
CA LYS A 330 10.88 2.71 5.66
C LYS A 330 11.22 3.13 4.23
N GLY A 331 11.12 4.42 3.91
CA GLY A 331 11.40 4.97 2.59
C GLY A 331 12.89 5.05 2.23
N GLY A 332 13.80 4.56 3.07
CA GLY A 332 15.24 4.62 2.85
C GLY A 332 15.80 6.04 2.78
N GLU A 333 16.96 6.19 2.14
CA GLU A 333 17.70 7.46 2.03
C GLU A 333 17.73 8.02 0.59
N THR A 334 17.20 7.30 -0.40
CA THR A 334 17.15 7.73 -1.79
C THR A 334 16.24 8.95 -1.98
N ALA A 335 16.41 9.65 -3.10
CA ALA A 335 15.65 10.85 -3.42
C ALA A 335 14.13 10.59 -3.44
N LEU A 336 13.34 11.54 -2.95
CA LEU A 336 11.90 11.60 -3.19
C LEU A 336 11.67 12.12 -4.62
N ASN A 337 11.40 11.22 -5.55
CA ASN A 337 11.30 11.56 -6.96
C ASN A 337 9.94 12.12 -7.37
N GLU A 338 8.88 11.67 -6.73
CA GLU A 338 7.50 12.11 -7.01
C GLU A 338 6.60 11.90 -5.78
N VAL A 339 5.55 12.71 -5.73
CA VAL A 339 4.42 12.56 -4.81
C VAL A 339 3.17 12.49 -5.65
N CYS A 340 2.50 11.34 -5.60
CA CYS A 340 1.34 11.04 -6.44
C CYS A 340 0.11 10.82 -5.57
N LEU A 341 -1.04 11.27 -6.07
CA LEU A 341 -2.30 10.69 -5.68
C LEU A 341 -2.44 9.37 -6.46
N LEU A 342 -2.59 8.27 -5.74
CA LEU A 342 -2.88 6.96 -6.38
C LEU A 342 -4.36 6.93 -6.75
N TYR A 343 -4.71 7.49 -7.88
CA TYR A 343 -6.06 7.49 -8.41
C TYR A 343 -6.25 6.42 -9.48
#